data_d95830b37804f8e92df3b1fb3e48d1e0
#
_entry.id   d95830b37804f8e92df3b1fb3e48d1e0
#
_cell.length_a   1.000
_cell.length_b   1.000
_cell.length_c   1.000
_cell.angle_alpha   90.00
_cell.angle_beta   90.00
_cell.angle_gamma   90.00
#
_symmetry.space_group_name_H-M   'P 1'
#
loop_
_entity.id
_entity.type
_entity.pdbx_description
1 polymer ?
#
loop_
_entity_poly.entity_id
_entity_poly.type
_entity_poly.pdbx_seq_one_letter_code
_entity_poly.pdbx_strand_id
1 'polypeptide(L)'
;TTAIYKDTLIDKSILFLSVLGMSLPSFFSSIIIAWIFAYLLHDYTGLTMTGSLYEVDDYGRGSYLNIKNLILPAFTLGIRPLSVIVQISRNSMLEVLKMDYVRTAIAKGLSKFIVVFKHVLRNALNPVVTVVSGWFASLLAGAVFVEYIFAWNGIGKEIVDGLNNLDMPVVMGSVLLISSVFVIINILVDVTYAT
;
A
#
# COMPACT_ATOMS: atom_id res chain seq x y z
N THR A 1 -5.57 -16.91 0.10
CA THR A 1 -5.06 -18.04 0.91
C THR A 1 -5.79 -18.17 2.24
N THR A 2 -6.08 -17.09 2.95
CA THR A 2 -6.85 -17.14 4.21
C THR A 2 -8.26 -17.65 4.04
N ALA A 3 -8.92 -17.37 2.90
CA ALA A 3 -10.25 -17.89 2.57
C ALA A 3 -10.29 -19.43 2.45
N ILE A 4 -9.17 -20.06 2.03
CA ILE A 4 -9.08 -21.52 1.92
C ILE A 4 -8.94 -22.17 3.30
N TYR A 5 -8.30 -21.49 4.23
CA TYR A 5 -8.08 -21.92 5.62
C TYR A 5 -8.99 -21.14 6.57
N LYS A 6 -10.24 -20.95 6.16
CA LYS A 6 -11.24 -20.22 6.93
C LYS A 6 -11.34 -20.74 8.37
N ASP A 7 -11.50 -19.82 9.32
CA ASP A 7 -11.69 -20.09 10.75
C ASP A 7 -10.47 -20.71 11.48
N THR A 8 -9.31 -20.86 10.80
CA THR A 8 -8.07 -21.29 11.42
C THR A 8 -7.38 -20.15 12.18
N LEU A 9 -6.42 -20.48 13.04
CA LEU A 9 -5.60 -19.48 13.75
C LEU A 9 -4.88 -18.54 12.76
N ILE A 10 -4.41 -19.06 11.63
CA ILE A 10 -3.75 -18.26 10.59
C ILE A 10 -4.71 -17.22 10.02
N ASP A 11 -5.94 -17.64 9.67
CA ASP A 11 -6.97 -16.73 9.15
C ASP A 11 -7.29 -15.62 10.17
N LYS A 12 -7.50 -15.99 11.44
CA LYS A 12 -7.79 -15.04 12.52
C LYS A 12 -6.64 -14.06 12.75
N SER A 13 -5.39 -14.55 12.77
CA SER A 13 -4.21 -13.70 12.95
C SER A 13 -4.02 -12.69 11.81
N ILE A 14 -4.18 -13.13 10.57
CA ILE A 14 -4.06 -12.24 9.41
C ILE A 14 -5.18 -11.20 9.42
N LEU A 15 -6.42 -11.59 9.75
CA LEU A 15 -7.52 -10.64 9.88
C LEU A 15 -7.26 -9.62 11.01
N PHE A 16 -6.78 -10.08 12.16
CA PHE A 16 -6.45 -9.20 13.28
C PHE A 16 -5.37 -8.17 12.89
N LEU A 17 -4.28 -8.63 12.25
CA LEU A 17 -3.23 -7.74 11.75
C LEU A 17 -3.75 -6.77 10.70
N SER A 18 -4.65 -7.22 9.81
CA SER A 18 -5.28 -6.35 8.82
C SER A 18 -6.17 -5.28 9.47
N VAL A 19 -6.94 -5.62 10.50
CA VAL A 19 -7.75 -4.64 11.25
C VAL A 19 -6.85 -3.62 11.94
N LEU A 20 -5.76 -4.05 12.58
CA LEU A 20 -4.78 -3.14 13.17
C LEU A 20 -4.17 -2.20 12.14
N GLY A 21 -3.74 -2.73 10.98
CA GLY A 21 -3.14 -1.93 9.92
C GLY A 21 -4.09 -0.88 9.32
N MET A 22 -5.41 -1.15 9.32
CA MET A 22 -6.42 -0.18 8.88
C MET A 22 -6.75 0.87 9.93
N SER A 23 -6.72 0.47 11.21
CA SER A 23 -7.20 1.32 12.32
C SER A 23 -6.21 2.43 12.69
N LEU A 24 -4.92 2.23 12.40
CA LEU A 24 -3.90 3.20 12.75
C LEU A 24 -3.81 4.31 11.68
N PRO A 25 -3.80 5.59 12.09
CA PRO A 25 -3.49 6.69 11.18
C PRO A 25 -2.07 6.54 10.61
N SER A 26 -1.85 6.96 9.36
CA SER A 26 -0.55 6.80 8.68
C SER A 26 0.60 7.49 9.43
N PHE A 27 0.37 8.68 9.99
CA PHE A 27 1.39 9.39 10.77
C PHE A 27 1.79 8.61 12.02
N PHE A 28 0.84 8.02 12.73
CA PHE A 28 1.11 7.23 13.94
C PHE A 28 1.86 5.94 13.61
N SER A 29 1.45 5.26 12.53
CA SER A 29 2.17 4.08 12.02
C SER A 29 3.61 4.42 11.64
N SER A 30 3.85 5.59 11.01
CA SER A 30 5.19 6.06 10.65
C SER A 30 6.10 6.19 11.86
N ILE A 31 5.59 6.82 12.93
CA ILE A 31 6.36 7.03 14.17
C ILE A 31 6.71 5.68 14.82
N ILE A 32 5.73 4.78 14.94
CA ILE A 32 5.96 3.46 15.55
C ILE A 32 6.97 2.64 14.74
N ILE A 33 6.80 2.61 13.41
CA ILE A 33 7.68 1.84 12.53
C ILE A 33 9.11 2.41 12.56
N ALA A 34 9.25 3.74 12.48
CA ALA A 34 10.54 4.39 12.61
C ALA A 34 11.19 4.08 13.98
N TRP A 35 10.43 4.17 15.05
CA TRP A 35 10.92 3.88 16.40
C TRP A 35 11.37 2.42 16.55
N ILE A 36 10.60 1.46 16.06
CA ILE A 36 10.95 0.04 16.17
C ILE A 36 12.15 -0.30 15.27
N PHE A 37 12.10 0.02 13.99
CA PHE A 37 13.06 -0.48 13.01
C PHE A 37 14.30 0.40 12.85
N ALA A 38 14.17 1.72 12.99
CA ALA A 38 15.29 2.63 12.83
C ALA A 38 15.94 3.03 14.17
N TYR A 39 15.29 2.78 15.31
CA TYR A 39 15.86 3.05 16.63
C TYR A 39 16.13 1.77 17.42
N LEU A 40 15.08 1.00 17.81
CA LEU A 40 15.26 -0.19 18.65
C LEU A 40 16.02 -1.31 17.96
N LEU A 41 15.74 -1.55 16.68
CA LEU A 41 16.33 -2.63 15.89
C LEU A 41 17.40 -2.12 14.90
N HIS A 42 17.91 -0.90 15.10
CA HIS A 42 18.89 -0.30 14.20
C HIS A 42 20.10 -1.19 13.96
N ASP A 43 20.68 -1.74 15.04
CA ASP A 43 21.89 -2.58 14.97
C ASP A 43 21.67 -3.88 14.17
N TYR A 44 20.43 -4.36 14.06
CA TYR A 44 20.07 -5.56 13.30
C TYR A 44 19.62 -5.25 11.88
N THR A 45 18.91 -4.15 11.69
CA THR A 45 18.30 -3.79 10.39
C THR A 45 19.21 -2.90 9.55
N GLY A 46 20.01 -2.07 10.19
CA GLY A 46 20.79 -1.01 9.55
C GLY A 46 19.90 0.01 8.82
N LEU A 47 18.63 0.15 9.23
CA LEU A 47 17.69 1.12 8.66
C LEU A 47 17.78 2.43 9.43
N THR A 48 17.65 3.55 8.71
CA THR A 48 17.65 4.89 9.26
C THR A 48 16.25 5.50 9.21
N MET A 49 15.93 6.36 10.16
CA MET A 49 14.64 7.05 10.18
C MET A 49 14.54 8.06 9.03
N THR A 50 15.62 8.79 8.78
CA THR A 50 15.68 9.85 7.78
C THR A 50 16.68 9.51 6.71
N GLY A 51 16.41 9.92 5.48
CA GLY A 51 17.30 9.73 4.35
C GLY A 51 16.59 10.00 3.03
N SER A 52 17.37 10.15 1.97
CA SER A 52 16.86 10.32 0.62
C SER A 52 17.24 9.11 -0.25
N LEU A 53 16.63 9.02 -1.43
CA LEU A 53 16.96 7.97 -2.40
C LEU A 53 18.41 8.11 -2.90
N TYR A 54 18.87 9.35 -3.00
CA TYR A 54 20.25 9.67 -3.40
C TYR A 54 20.96 10.32 -2.22
N GLU A 55 22.02 9.68 -1.76
CA GLU A 55 22.91 10.21 -0.71
C GLU A 55 24.21 10.68 -1.33
N VAL A 56 24.76 11.73 -0.76
CA VAL A 56 26.08 12.23 -1.17
C VAL A 56 27.15 11.38 -0.47
N ASP A 57 28.14 10.93 -1.23
CA ASP A 57 29.27 10.21 -0.68
C ASP A 57 30.01 11.09 0.36
N ASP A 58 30.47 10.48 1.45
CA ASP A 58 31.19 11.17 2.55
C ASP A 58 32.43 11.95 2.05
N TYR A 59 32.94 11.57 0.90
CA TYR A 59 34.08 12.26 0.25
C TYR A 59 33.65 13.31 -0.80
N GLY A 60 32.36 13.56 -0.96
CA GLY A 60 31.84 14.56 -1.91
C GLY A 60 32.08 14.23 -3.38
N ARG A 61 32.39 12.96 -3.72
CA ARG A 61 32.72 12.53 -5.09
C ARG A 61 31.53 12.29 -5.98
N GLY A 62 30.31 12.29 -5.42
CA GLY A 62 29.07 12.07 -6.18
C GLY A 62 27.92 11.63 -5.29
N SER A 63 26.75 11.45 -5.90
CA SER A 63 25.59 10.89 -5.25
C SER A 63 25.43 9.40 -5.61
N TYR A 64 25.12 8.56 -4.64
CA TYR A 64 24.83 7.14 -4.84
C TYR A 64 23.41 6.81 -4.42
N LEU A 65 22.85 5.75 -5.04
CA LEU A 65 21.50 5.29 -4.75
C LEU A 65 21.48 4.46 -3.46
N ASN A 66 20.70 4.90 -2.46
CA ASN A 66 20.50 4.15 -1.22
C ASN A 66 19.03 3.69 -1.08
N ILE A 67 18.76 2.49 -1.60
CA ILE A 67 17.42 1.89 -1.57
C ILE A 67 16.97 1.56 -0.14
N LYS A 68 17.87 1.40 0.83
CA LYS A 68 17.51 1.12 2.22
C LYS A 68 16.62 2.21 2.82
N ASN A 69 16.84 3.46 2.46
CA ASN A 69 16.06 4.59 2.95
C ASN A 69 14.60 4.56 2.46
N LEU A 70 14.31 3.86 1.37
CA LEU A 70 12.95 3.71 0.84
C LEU A 70 12.12 2.67 1.63
N ILE A 71 12.77 1.74 2.33
CA ILE A 71 12.09 0.57 2.94
C ILE A 71 11.04 1.01 3.96
N LEU A 72 11.40 1.83 4.93
CA LEU A 72 10.49 2.25 6.00
C LEU A 72 9.33 3.11 5.50
N PRO A 73 9.56 4.17 4.68
CA PRO A 73 8.47 4.94 4.08
C PRO A 73 7.52 4.08 3.24
N ALA A 74 8.05 3.23 2.36
CA ALA A 74 7.25 2.36 1.50
C ALA A 74 6.44 1.33 2.29
N PHE A 75 7.04 0.70 3.30
CA PHE A 75 6.37 -0.24 4.19
C PHE A 75 5.22 0.43 4.95
N THR A 76 5.48 1.60 5.53
CA THR A 76 4.47 2.36 6.26
C THR A 76 3.30 2.77 5.37
N LEU A 77 3.59 3.27 4.18
CA LEU A 77 2.58 3.69 3.21
C LEU A 77 1.76 2.49 2.70
N GLY A 78 2.39 1.32 2.59
CA GLY A 78 1.78 0.09 2.07
C GLY A 78 0.90 -0.67 3.06
N ILE A 79 1.08 -0.52 4.36
CA ILE A 79 0.35 -1.31 5.38
C ILE A 79 -1.16 -1.16 5.24
N ARG A 80 -1.66 0.07 5.11
CA ARG A 80 -3.10 0.35 5.08
C ARG A 80 -3.77 -0.20 3.81
N PRO A 81 -3.27 0.08 2.59
CA PRO A 81 -3.79 -0.53 1.37
C PRO A 81 -3.73 -2.07 1.41
N LEU A 82 -2.60 -2.63 1.85
CA LEU A 82 -2.43 -4.08 1.96
C LEU A 82 -3.49 -4.70 2.87
N SER A 83 -3.78 -4.08 4.00
CA SER A 83 -4.80 -4.54 4.94
C SER A 83 -6.19 -4.57 4.33
N VAL A 84 -6.57 -3.53 3.57
CA VAL A 84 -7.84 -3.47 2.84
C VAL A 84 -7.90 -4.55 1.77
N ILE A 85 -6.84 -4.69 0.97
CA ILE A 85 -6.74 -5.69 -0.09
C ILE A 85 -6.91 -7.11 0.47
N VAL A 86 -6.26 -7.41 1.60
CA VAL A 86 -6.39 -8.72 2.26
C VAL A 86 -7.84 -9.01 2.64
N GLN A 87 -8.54 -8.06 3.25
CA GLN A 87 -9.93 -8.25 3.67
C GLN A 87 -10.88 -8.41 2.48
N ILE A 88 -10.75 -7.56 1.48
CA ILE A 88 -11.60 -7.63 0.28
C ILE A 88 -11.35 -8.93 -0.49
N SER A 89 -10.09 -9.28 -0.70
CA SER A 89 -9.73 -10.54 -1.37
C SER A 89 -10.30 -11.75 -0.64
N ARG A 90 -10.21 -11.77 0.70
CA ARG A 90 -10.77 -12.85 1.50
C ARG A 90 -12.29 -12.93 1.35
N ASN A 91 -13.00 -11.82 1.49
CA ASN A 91 -14.46 -11.79 1.42
C ASN A 91 -14.94 -12.19 0.02
N SER A 92 -14.37 -11.63 -1.02
CA SER A 92 -14.68 -11.98 -2.40
C SER A 92 -14.42 -13.45 -2.70
N MET A 93 -13.30 -14.01 -2.24
CA MET A 93 -13.05 -15.45 -2.40
C MET A 93 -14.08 -16.31 -1.67
N LEU A 94 -14.52 -15.93 -0.46
CA LEU A 94 -15.54 -16.68 0.28
C LEU A 94 -16.91 -16.63 -0.40
N GLU A 95 -17.26 -15.52 -1.05
CA GLU A 95 -18.49 -15.40 -1.85
C GLU A 95 -18.43 -16.29 -3.09
N VAL A 96 -17.35 -16.19 -3.85
CA VAL A 96 -17.16 -16.96 -5.08
C VAL A 96 -17.12 -18.47 -4.82
N LEU A 97 -16.51 -18.91 -3.71
CA LEU A 97 -16.48 -20.32 -3.33
C LEU A 97 -17.88 -20.94 -3.09
N LYS A 98 -18.89 -20.12 -2.82
CA LYS A 98 -20.28 -20.58 -2.62
C LYS A 98 -21.09 -20.68 -3.91
N MET A 99 -20.57 -20.16 -5.01
CA MET A 99 -21.30 -20.11 -6.29
C MET A 99 -21.46 -21.50 -6.93
N ASP A 100 -22.58 -21.71 -7.64
CA ASP A 100 -22.97 -23.03 -8.20
C ASP A 100 -21.98 -23.55 -9.24
N TYR A 101 -21.36 -22.67 -10.04
CA TYR A 101 -20.35 -23.10 -11.00
C TYR A 101 -19.08 -23.68 -10.33
N VAL A 102 -18.74 -23.22 -9.12
CA VAL A 102 -17.65 -23.78 -8.33
C VAL A 102 -18.02 -25.17 -7.81
N ARG A 103 -19.27 -25.32 -7.32
CA ARG A 103 -19.80 -26.64 -6.91
C ARG A 103 -19.82 -27.62 -8.09
N THR A 104 -20.24 -27.17 -9.26
CA THR A 104 -20.21 -27.96 -10.48
C THR A 104 -18.79 -28.38 -10.88
N ALA A 105 -17.81 -27.49 -10.75
CA ALA A 105 -16.43 -27.81 -11.04
C ALA A 105 -15.89 -28.89 -10.10
N ILE A 106 -16.23 -28.81 -8.80
CA ILE A 106 -15.88 -29.83 -7.81
C ILE A 106 -16.58 -31.18 -8.14
N ALA A 107 -17.86 -31.16 -8.48
CA ALA A 107 -18.63 -32.35 -8.84
C ALA A 107 -18.08 -33.06 -10.08
N LYS A 108 -17.47 -32.31 -11.02
CA LYS A 108 -16.75 -32.84 -12.19
C LYS A 108 -15.37 -33.45 -11.84
N GLY A 109 -14.99 -33.50 -10.57
CA GLY A 109 -13.73 -34.11 -10.12
C GLY A 109 -12.49 -33.25 -10.32
N LEU A 110 -12.63 -31.94 -10.57
CA LEU A 110 -11.48 -31.04 -10.68
C LEU A 110 -10.75 -30.94 -9.34
N SER A 111 -9.42 -30.94 -9.37
CA SER A 111 -8.61 -30.77 -8.16
C SER A 111 -8.87 -29.42 -7.51
N LYS A 112 -8.76 -29.34 -6.17
CA LYS A 112 -8.94 -28.10 -5.41
C LYS A 112 -8.05 -26.97 -5.93
N PHE A 113 -6.83 -27.28 -6.36
CA PHE A 113 -5.90 -26.31 -6.92
C PHE A 113 -6.45 -25.68 -8.21
N ILE A 114 -6.94 -26.51 -9.16
CA ILE A 114 -7.52 -26.02 -10.41
C ILE A 114 -8.78 -25.19 -10.14
N VAL A 115 -9.64 -25.64 -9.25
CA VAL A 115 -10.87 -24.91 -8.86
C VAL A 115 -10.51 -23.54 -8.31
N VAL A 116 -9.56 -23.47 -7.37
CA VAL A 116 -9.17 -22.20 -6.74
C VAL A 116 -8.51 -21.25 -7.74
N PHE A 117 -7.49 -21.69 -8.46
CA PHE A 117 -6.71 -20.79 -9.33
C PHE A 117 -7.41 -20.43 -10.64
N LYS A 118 -8.15 -21.35 -11.24
CA LYS A 118 -8.79 -21.12 -12.55
C LYS A 118 -10.20 -20.56 -12.44
N HIS A 119 -10.97 -20.99 -11.44
CA HIS A 119 -12.40 -20.64 -11.33
C HIS A 119 -12.69 -19.62 -10.22
N VAL A 120 -12.06 -19.75 -9.04
CA VAL A 120 -12.36 -18.86 -7.92
C VAL A 120 -11.57 -17.57 -8.01
N LEU A 121 -10.24 -17.67 -8.12
CA LEU A 121 -9.36 -16.49 -8.05
C LEU A 121 -9.64 -15.48 -9.15
N ARG A 122 -9.87 -15.93 -10.36
CA ARG A 122 -10.15 -15.06 -11.50
C ARG A 122 -11.36 -14.14 -11.26
N ASN A 123 -12.44 -14.68 -10.69
CA ASN A 123 -13.66 -13.90 -10.41
C ASN A 123 -13.55 -13.12 -9.09
N ALA A 124 -12.83 -13.66 -8.11
CA ALA A 124 -12.62 -13.01 -6.82
C ALA A 124 -11.68 -11.80 -6.90
N LEU A 125 -10.86 -11.68 -7.93
CA LEU A 125 -9.96 -10.55 -8.12
C LEU A 125 -10.66 -9.28 -8.63
N ASN A 126 -11.82 -9.36 -9.26
CA ASN A 126 -12.49 -8.18 -9.81
C ASN A 126 -12.70 -7.05 -8.78
N PRO A 127 -13.30 -7.29 -7.59
CA PRO A 127 -13.42 -6.24 -6.57
C PRO A 127 -12.06 -5.75 -6.04
N VAL A 128 -11.04 -6.63 -6.03
CA VAL A 128 -9.69 -6.29 -5.57
C VAL A 128 -9.04 -5.30 -6.53
N VAL A 129 -9.14 -5.53 -7.83
CA VAL A 129 -8.58 -4.64 -8.85
C VAL A 129 -9.21 -3.24 -8.73
N THR A 130 -10.53 -3.16 -8.57
CA THR A 130 -11.25 -1.89 -8.36
C THR A 130 -10.69 -1.11 -7.17
N VAL A 131 -10.51 -1.79 -6.05
CA VAL A 131 -10.00 -1.14 -4.82
C VAL A 131 -8.55 -0.74 -4.94
N VAL A 132 -7.69 -1.58 -5.53
CA VAL A 132 -6.28 -1.26 -5.78
C VAL A 132 -6.15 0.00 -6.63
N SER A 133 -6.97 0.11 -7.68
CA SER A 133 -6.97 1.28 -8.56
C SER A 133 -7.34 2.56 -7.81
N GLY A 134 -8.39 2.52 -6.98
CA GLY A 134 -8.77 3.66 -6.13
C GLY A 134 -7.69 4.05 -5.11
N TRP A 135 -7.00 3.06 -4.53
CA TRP A 135 -5.88 3.32 -3.62
C TRP A 135 -4.67 3.96 -4.30
N PHE A 136 -4.39 3.63 -5.56
CA PHE A 136 -3.26 4.20 -6.28
C PHE A 136 -3.35 5.73 -6.37
N ALA A 137 -4.55 6.23 -6.67
CA ALA A 137 -4.82 7.66 -6.69
C ALA A 137 -4.73 8.30 -5.28
N SER A 138 -5.24 7.59 -4.27
CA SER A 138 -5.25 8.05 -2.87
C SER A 138 -3.86 8.08 -2.22
N LEU A 139 -2.93 7.22 -2.64
CA LEU A 139 -1.56 7.17 -2.13
C LEU A 139 -0.80 8.47 -2.39
N LEU A 140 -1.06 9.14 -3.51
CA LEU A 140 -0.42 10.41 -3.84
C LEU A 140 -0.79 11.51 -2.83
N ALA A 141 -2.04 11.53 -2.35
CA ALA A 141 -2.51 12.49 -1.34
C ALA A 141 -2.14 12.06 0.10
N GLY A 142 -2.01 10.74 0.34
CA GLY A 142 -1.75 10.19 1.67
C GLY A 142 -0.27 10.15 2.08
N ALA A 143 0.65 10.40 1.15
CA ALA A 143 2.09 10.32 1.41
C ALA A 143 2.63 11.50 2.25
N VAL A 144 1.92 12.63 2.33
CA VAL A 144 2.37 13.88 2.96
C VAL A 144 2.96 13.65 4.37
N PHE A 145 2.23 12.99 5.25
CA PHE A 145 2.70 12.74 6.63
C PHE A 145 3.85 11.74 6.69
N VAL A 146 3.83 10.73 5.81
CA VAL A 146 4.91 9.73 5.72
C VAL A 146 6.19 10.42 5.24
N GLU A 147 6.12 11.21 4.19
CA GLU A 147 7.23 11.98 3.66
C GLU A 147 7.81 12.94 4.70
N TYR A 148 6.95 13.63 5.43
CA TYR A 148 7.38 14.56 6.47
C TYR A 148 8.11 13.87 7.63
N ILE A 149 7.56 12.73 8.13
CA ILE A 149 8.15 12.01 9.27
C ILE A 149 9.49 11.36 8.89
N PHE A 150 9.58 10.79 7.70
CA PHE A 150 10.83 10.17 7.22
C PHE A 150 11.80 11.16 6.56
N ALA A 151 11.47 12.47 6.58
CA ALA A 151 12.22 13.54 5.90
C ALA A 151 12.47 13.22 4.40
N TRP A 152 11.54 12.50 3.78
CA TRP A 152 11.64 12.14 2.38
C TRP A 152 11.32 13.33 1.49
N ASN A 153 12.18 13.63 0.52
CA ASN A 153 12.00 14.75 -0.39
C ASN A 153 10.97 14.41 -1.46
N GLY A 154 9.70 14.62 -1.14
CA GLY A 154 8.55 14.40 -2.02
C GLY A 154 7.61 15.61 -2.06
N ILE A 155 6.58 15.53 -2.90
CA ILE A 155 5.62 16.64 -3.10
C ILE A 155 4.86 16.94 -1.80
N GLY A 156 4.58 15.93 -0.97
CA GLY A 156 3.90 16.12 0.30
C GLY A 156 4.72 16.94 1.28
N LYS A 157 6.02 16.70 1.34
CA LYS A 157 6.93 17.51 2.16
C LYS A 157 7.00 18.95 1.65
N GLU A 158 7.07 19.15 0.33
CA GLU A 158 7.06 20.50 -0.28
C GLU A 158 5.79 21.29 0.09
N ILE A 159 4.63 20.61 0.18
CA ILE A 159 3.39 21.26 0.64
C ILE A 159 3.52 21.73 2.10
N VAL A 160 4.05 20.87 2.99
CA VAL A 160 4.20 21.23 4.40
C VAL A 160 5.21 22.36 4.58
N ASP A 161 6.33 22.30 3.89
CA ASP A 161 7.36 23.32 3.92
C ASP A 161 6.85 24.65 3.35
N GLY A 162 6.09 24.60 2.24
CA GLY A 162 5.42 25.78 1.67
C GLY A 162 4.40 26.40 2.61
N LEU A 163 3.62 25.59 3.34
CA LEU A 163 2.69 26.10 4.36
C LEU A 163 3.42 26.76 5.52
N ASN A 164 4.50 26.16 6.01
CA ASN A 164 5.28 26.73 7.10
C ASN A 164 5.99 28.04 6.71
N ASN A 165 6.40 28.15 5.45
CA ASN A 165 7.03 29.35 4.89
C ASN A 165 6.03 30.38 4.33
N LEU A 166 4.70 30.11 4.40
CA LEU A 166 3.66 30.94 3.80
C LEU A 166 3.81 31.13 2.28
N ASP A 167 4.45 30.16 1.61
CA ASP A 167 4.63 30.15 0.15
C ASP A 167 3.42 29.54 -0.56
N MET A 168 2.37 30.36 -0.70
CA MET A 168 1.12 29.92 -1.34
C MET A 168 1.29 29.45 -2.79
N PRO A 169 2.12 30.07 -3.64
CA PRO A 169 2.40 29.55 -4.99
C PRO A 169 2.88 28.11 -5.01
N VAL A 170 3.81 27.72 -4.15
CA VAL A 170 4.32 26.35 -4.04
C VAL A 170 3.22 25.39 -3.59
N VAL A 171 2.45 25.76 -2.56
CA VAL A 171 1.33 24.95 -2.06
C VAL A 171 0.28 24.73 -3.16
N MET A 172 -0.15 25.81 -3.82
CA MET A 172 -1.16 25.71 -4.88
C MET A 172 -0.67 24.90 -6.08
N GLY A 173 0.58 25.11 -6.51
CA GLY A 173 1.22 24.35 -7.60
C GLY A 173 1.28 22.85 -7.28
N SER A 174 1.71 22.49 -6.08
CA SER A 174 1.79 21.12 -5.62
C SER A 174 0.41 20.43 -5.56
N VAL A 175 -0.60 21.12 -5.04
CA VAL A 175 -1.98 20.61 -4.97
C VAL A 175 -2.56 20.42 -6.38
N LEU A 176 -2.35 21.38 -7.29
CA LEU A 176 -2.80 21.26 -8.68
C LEU A 176 -2.13 20.09 -9.39
N LEU A 177 -0.83 19.87 -9.16
CA LEU A 177 -0.10 18.75 -9.73
C LEU A 177 -0.66 17.42 -9.23
N ILE A 178 -0.81 17.24 -7.91
CA ILE A 178 -1.40 16.03 -7.32
C ILE A 178 -2.80 15.78 -7.86
N SER A 179 -3.64 16.82 -7.92
CA SER A 179 -5.01 16.72 -8.42
C SER A 179 -5.05 16.32 -9.89
N SER A 180 -4.16 16.86 -10.70
CA SER A 180 -4.06 16.52 -12.13
C SER A 180 -3.65 15.05 -12.33
N VAL A 181 -2.64 14.58 -11.59
CA VAL A 181 -2.21 13.17 -11.63
C VAL A 181 -3.33 12.25 -11.13
N PHE A 182 -4.04 12.64 -10.07
CA PHE A 182 -5.20 11.91 -9.55
C PHE A 182 -6.28 11.72 -10.62
N VAL A 183 -6.65 12.79 -11.33
CA VAL A 183 -7.65 12.73 -12.42
C VAL A 183 -7.18 11.83 -13.55
N ILE A 184 -5.91 11.97 -13.98
CA ILE A 184 -5.35 11.13 -15.05
C ILE A 184 -5.39 9.65 -14.68
N ILE A 185 -4.97 9.30 -13.46
CA ILE A 185 -4.99 7.91 -12.98
C ILE A 185 -6.43 7.37 -12.97
N ASN A 186 -7.41 8.13 -12.47
CA ASN A 186 -8.81 7.67 -12.47
C ASN A 186 -9.34 7.44 -13.89
N ILE A 187 -9.06 8.34 -14.83
CA ILE A 187 -9.45 8.15 -16.24
C ILE A 187 -8.81 6.88 -16.83
N LEU A 188 -7.51 6.66 -16.57
CA LEU A 188 -6.82 5.45 -17.07
C LEU A 188 -7.44 4.17 -16.47
N VAL A 189 -7.79 4.20 -15.20
CA VAL A 189 -8.47 3.09 -14.53
C VAL A 189 -9.85 2.84 -15.14
N ASP A 190 -10.65 3.87 -15.34
CA ASP A 190 -11.99 3.75 -15.93
C ASP A 190 -11.95 3.19 -17.35
N VAL A 191 -10.98 3.64 -18.15
CA VAL A 191 -10.76 3.10 -19.51
C VAL A 191 -10.39 1.62 -19.48
N THR A 192 -9.57 1.18 -18.51
CA THR A 192 -9.21 -0.24 -18.37
C THR A 192 -10.38 -1.13 -17.92
N TYR A 193 -11.40 -0.56 -17.27
CA TYR A 193 -12.62 -1.28 -16.91
C TYR A 193 -13.65 -1.32 -18.04
N ALA A 194 -13.61 -0.34 -18.96
CA ALA A 194 -14.54 -0.27 -20.08
C ALA A 194 -14.18 -1.25 -21.22
N THR A 195 -12.99 -1.82 -21.22
CA THR A 195 -12.50 -2.81 -22.21
C THR A 195 -12.54 -4.23 -21.65
#